data_f68a9016157df1d528c81b4cdea7c3a1
#
_entry.id   f68a9016157df1d528c81b4cdea7c3a1
#
_cell.length_a   1.000
_cell.length_b   1.000
_cell.length_c   1.000
_cell.angle_alpha   90.00
_cell.angle_beta   90.00
_cell.angle_gamma   90.00
#
_symmetry.space_group_name_H-M   'P 1'
#
loop_
_entity.id
_entity.type
_entity.pdbx_description
1 polymer ?
#
loop_
_entity_poly.entity_id
_entity_poly.type
_entity_poly.pdbx_seq_one_letter_code
_entity_poly.pdbx_strand_id
1 'polypeptide(L)'
;TPDEMDHAAGQPTDLARCYGYLMQFADGNRIDLRLMTLPRALEECQSDSQTIVLLDKDGILPPLPLPSDTAYHIRRPDQTAFAGCCNEFWWTLPYVAKGLWRGRVTYALDTLNACVRPQLLHMLSWLAGTRTGFAVSAGKSGADLPAYLPAGCWERYLSTYADAEPGHVWAAVFAAATLFLDAAHQTAEALALPVNEAEAEGSLRYLYRVRELP
;
A
#
# COMPACT_ATOMS: atom_id res chain seq x y z
N THR A 1 -17.84 -16.36 5.01
CA THR A 1 -18.79 -15.22 5.01
C THR A 1 -18.10 -13.98 5.57
N PRO A 2 -18.58 -12.73 5.31
CA PRO A 2 -18.04 -11.52 5.95
C PRO A 2 -17.99 -11.63 7.47
N ASP A 3 -18.96 -12.29 8.06
CA ASP A 3 -19.08 -12.51 9.51
C ASP A 3 -17.89 -13.26 10.10
N GLU A 4 -17.40 -14.30 9.42
CA GLU A 4 -16.23 -15.07 9.88
C GLU A 4 -14.95 -14.23 9.82
N MET A 5 -14.82 -13.37 8.80
CA MET A 5 -13.69 -12.46 8.68
C MET A 5 -13.73 -11.36 9.74
N ASP A 6 -14.90 -10.79 10.01
CA ASP A 6 -15.10 -9.77 11.04
C ASP A 6 -14.84 -10.34 12.45
N HIS A 7 -15.28 -11.56 12.71
CA HIS A 7 -14.97 -12.27 13.95
C HIS A 7 -13.46 -12.54 14.10
N ALA A 8 -12.80 -12.98 13.05
CA ALA A 8 -11.36 -13.20 13.08
C ALA A 8 -10.58 -11.90 13.28
N ALA A 9 -11.11 -10.76 12.81
CA ALA A 9 -10.54 -9.44 13.03
C ALA A 9 -10.94 -8.81 14.38
N GLY A 10 -11.73 -9.52 15.24
CA GLY A 10 -12.22 -9.00 16.51
C GLY A 10 -13.27 -7.90 16.37
N GLN A 11 -13.88 -7.76 15.19
CA GLN A 11 -14.91 -6.78 14.93
C GLN A 11 -16.30 -7.37 15.20
N PRO A 12 -17.19 -6.68 15.93
CA PRO A 12 -18.55 -7.17 16.11
C PRO A 12 -19.32 -7.07 14.80
N THR A 13 -19.85 -8.20 14.33
CA THR A 13 -20.74 -8.25 13.16
C THR A 13 -22.12 -7.77 13.55
N ASP A 14 -22.58 -6.69 12.95
CA ASP A 14 -23.95 -6.17 13.18
C ASP A 14 -24.90 -6.64 12.08
N LEU A 15 -25.24 -7.91 12.10
CA LEU A 15 -26.14 -8.54 11.13
C LEU A 15 -27.57 -7.94 11.13
N ALA A 16 -27.95 -7.27 12.21
CA ALA A 16 -29.23 -6.58 12.28
C ALA A 16 -29.25 -5.30 11.41
N ARG A 17 -28.08 -4.72 11.15
CA ARG A 17 -27.96 -3.48 10.37
C ARG A 17 -27.40 -3.65 8.98
N CYS A 18 -26.56 -4.66 8.76
CA CYS A 18 -25.92 -4.90 7.45
C CYS A 18 -25.61 -6.37 7.25
N TYR A 19 -25.91 -6.89 6.06
CA TYR A 19 -25.54 -8.23 5.64
C TYR A 19 -24.94 -8.21 4.23
N GLY A 20 -23.80 -8.88 4.04
CA GLY A 20 -23.07 -8.93 2.77
C GLY A 20 -23.16 -10.30 2.10
N TYR A 21 -23.54 -10.32 0.83
CA TYR A 21 -23.43 -11.48 -0.05
C TYR A 21 -22.25 -11.29 -0.99
N LEU A 22 -21.26 -12.17 -0.91
CA LEU A 22 -20.15 -12.23 -1.86
C LEU A 22 -20.51 -13.31 -2.89
N MET A 23 -20.93 -12.91 -4.07
CA MET A 23 -21.47 -13.82 -5.08
C MET A 23 -20.52 -13.95 -6.26
N GLN A 24 -20.22 -15.18 -6.64
CA GLN A 24 -19.57 -15.48 -7.90
C GLN A 24 -20.51 -16.30 -8.77
N PHE A 25 -20.75 -15.82 -9.99
CA PHE A 25 -21.66 -16.45 -10.94
C PHE A 25 -20.92 -17.45 -11.83
N ALA A 26 -21.70 -18.38 -12.44
CA ALA A 26 -21.14 -19.41 -13.30
C ALA A 26 -20.47 -18.88 -14.57
N ASP A 27 -20.82 -17.68 -15.00
CA ASP A 27 -20.23 -16.94 -16.13
C ASP A 27 -18.92 -16.22 -15.77
N GLY A 28 -18.45 -16.35 -14.51
CA GLY A 28 -17.22 -15.71 -14.01
C GLY A 28 -17.43 -14.30 -13.45
N ASN A 29 -18.60 -13.70 -13.57
CA ASN A 29 -18.90 -12.41 -12.96
C ASN A 29 -18.96 -12.52 -11.43
N ARG A 30 -18.62 -11.44 -10.75
CA ARG A 30 -18.69 -11.32 -9.31
C ARG A 30 -19.50 -10.07 -8.92
N ILE A 31 -20.38 -10.24 -7.94
CA ILE A 31 -21.12 -9.14 -7.32
C ILE A 31 -21.01 -9.26 -5.81
N ASP A 32 -20.61 -8.18 -5.17
CA ASP A 32 -20.63 -8.03 -3.73
C ASP A 32 -21.87 -7.19 -3.38
N LEU A 33 -22.95 -7.86 -2.94
CA LEU A 33 -24.22 -7.23 -2.60
C LEU A 33 -24.30 -6.99 -1.09
N ARG A 34 -24.58 -5.77 -0.67
CA ARG A 34 -24.84 -5.43 0.73
C ARG A 34 -26.31 -5.07 0.92
N LEU A 35 -26.99 -5.79 1.81
CA LEU A 35 -28.30 -5.42 2.31
C LEU A 35 -28.11 -4.70 3.64
N MET A 36 -28.70 -3.54 3.80
CA MET A 36 -28.55 -2.75 5.01
C MET A 36 -29.85 -2.06 5.40
N THR A 37 -29.97 -1.72 6.69
CA THR A 37 -31.09 -0.92 7.16
C THR A 37 -31.02 0.48 6.57
N LEU A 38 -32.17 1.12 6.46
CA LEU A 38 -32.28 2.45 5.91
C LEU A 38 -31.38 3.48 6.65
N PRO A 39 -31.33 3.53 7.99
CA PRO A 39 -30.43 4.45 8.68
C PRO A 39 -28.96 4.21 8.27
N ARG A 40 -28.54 2.96 8.15
CA ARG A 40 -27.18 2.62 7.74
C ARG A 40 -26.89 3.02 6.29
N ALA A 41 -27.85 2.83 5.38
CA ALA A 41 -27.73 3.24 3.98
C ALA A 41 -27.55 4.76 3.84
N LEU A 42 -28.29 5.54 4.63
CA LEU A 42 -28.17 7.01 4.67
C LEU A 42 -26.83 7.48 5.22
N GLU A 43 -26.26 6.75 6.19
CA GLU A 43 -24.90 7.02 6.72
C GLU A 43 -23.82 6.70 5.68
N GLU A 44 -23.95 5.59 4.96
CA GLU A 44 -22.91 5.10 4.05
C GLU A 44 -22.97 5.66 2.63
N CYS A 45 -24.14 6.08 2.13
CA CYS A 45 -24.29 6.52 0.74
C CYS A 45 -23.39 7.71 0.36
N GLN A 46 -22.93 8.49 1.33
CA GLN A 46 -22.02 9.63 1.13
C GLN A 46 -20.55 9.31 1.50
N SER A 47 -20.27 8.09 1.99
CA SER A 47 -18.93 7.73 2.47
C SER A 47 -17.90 7.51 1.36
N ASP A 48 -18.37 7.17 0.15
CA ASP A 48 -17.52 6.91 -1.01
C ASP A 48 -17.88 7.88 -2.15
N SER A 49 -16.88 8.64 -2.59
CA SER A 49 -17.05 9.61 -3.68
C SER A 49 -17.41 9.00 -5.04
N GLN A 50 -17.31 7.68 -5.20
CA GLN A 50 -17.70 6.96 -6.41
C GLN A 50 -19.13 6.37 -6.34
N THR A 51 -19.86 6.65 -5.26
CA THR A 51 -21.23 6.16 -5.10
C THR A 51 -22.16 6.72 -6.18
N ILE A 52 -22.93 5.82 -6.81
CA ILE A 52 -23.96 6.15 -7.79
C ILE A 52 -25.29 5.58 -7.31
N VAL A 53 -26.33 6.41 -7.26
CA VAL A 53 -27.70 5.96 -7.01
C VAL A 53 -28.28 5.42 -8.32
N LEU A 54 -28.54 4.13 -8.38
CA LEU A 54 -29.19 3.49 -9.54
C LEU A 54 -30.73 3.62 -9.47
N LEU A 55 -31.28 3.54 -8.26
CA LEU A 55 -32.72 3.63 -8.04
C LEU A 55 -33.02 4.07 -6.60
N ASP A 56 -33.81 5.13 -6.45
CA ASP A 56 -34.39 5.57 -5.19
C ASP A 56 -35.92 5.63 -5.36
N LYS A 57 -36.60 4.54 -4.94
CA LYS A 57 -38.07 4.41 -5.11
C LYS A 57 -38.84 5.35 -4.21
N ASP A 58 -38.32 5.66 -3.06
CA ASP A 58 -38.99 6.39 -1.99
C ASP A 58 -38.57 7.86 -1.91
N GLY A 59 -37.57 8.25 -2.71
CA GLY A 59 -37.01 9.61 -2.75
C GLY A 59 -36.40 10.05 -1.43
N ILE A 60 -35.74 9.13 -0.73
CA ILE A 60 -35.23 9.36 0.63
C ILE A 60 -33.72 9.58 0.70
N LEU A 61 -33.01 9.24 -0.37
CA LEU A 61 -31.54 9.44 -0.40
C LEU A 61 -31.21 10.93 -0.57
N PRO A 62 -30.17 11.42 0.11
CA PRO A 62 -29.72 12.78 -0.12
C PRO A 62 -29.15 12.92 -1.55
N PRO A 63 -29.20 14.13 -2.13
CA PRO A 63 -28.53 14.37 -3.41
C PRO A 63 -27.04 14.09 -3.27
N LEU A 64 -26.50 13.23 -4.15
CA LEU A 64 -25.08 12.92 -4.20
C LEU A 64 -24.39 13.79 -5.25
N PRO A 65 -23.11 14.19 -5.01
CA PRO A 65 -22.30 14.82 -6.04
C PRO A 65 -22.07 13.85 -7.21
N LEU A 66 -21.61 14.36 -8.34
CA LEU A 66 -21.16 13.51 -9.44
C LEU A 66 -20.01 12.59 -8.95
N PRO A 67 -20.01 11.32 -9.35
CA PRO A 67 -18.96 10.38 -8.95
C PRO A 67 -17.58 10.90 -9.35
N SER A 68 -16.62 10.74 -8.43
CA SER A 68 -15.26 11.19 -8.63
C SER A 68 -14.29 10.24 -7.92
N ASP A 69 -13.10 10.07 -8.47
CA ASP A 69 -12.01 9.31 -7.85
C ASP A 69 -11.10 10.16 -6.94
N THR A 70 -11.42 11.43 -6.76
CA THR A 70 -10.57 12.40 -6.02
C THR A 70 -10.26 11.99 -4.58
N ALA A 71 -11.17 11.23 -3.93
CA ALA A 71 -10.93 10.71 -2.58
C ALA A 71 -9.81 9.65 -2.54
N TYR A 72 -9.51 9.03 -3.68
CA TYR A 72 -8.49 7.98 -3.84
C TYR A 72 -7.17 8.50 -4.38
N HIS A 73 -7.08 9.79 -4.70
CA HIS A 73 -5.84 10.38 -5.19
C HIS A 73 -4.72 10.25 -4.17
N ILE A 74 -3.50 10.08 -4.67
CA ILE A 74 -2.29 10.06 -3.86
C ILE A 74 -2.22 11.36 -3.05
N ARG A 75 -2.16 11.25 -1.73
CA ARG A 75 -2.05 12.41 -0.86
C ARG A 75 -0.60 12.87 -0.78
N ARG A 76 -0.39 14.18 -0.97
CA ARG A 76 0.94 14.79 -0.80
C ARG A 76 1.41 14.59 0.64
N PRO A 77 2.61 14.03 0.87
CA PRO A 77 3.15 13.90 2.22
C PRO A 77 3.54 15.27 2.78
N ASP A 78 3.37 15.43 4.07
CA ASP A 78 4.07 16.44 4.84
C ASP A 78 5.47 15.92 5.25
N GLN A 79 6.27 16.75 5.90
CA GLN A 79 7.61 16.38 6.36
C GLN A 79 7.57 15.21 7.36
N THR A 80 6.56 15.16 8.23
CA THR A 80 6.45 14.11 9.25
C THR A 80 6.14 12.74 8.61
N ALA A 81 5.18 12.71 7.67
CA ALA A 81 4.83 11.50 6.94
C ALA A 81 6.01 10.99 6.10
N PHE A 82 6.70 11.90 5.39
CA PHE A 82 7.89 11.54 4.59
C PHE A 82 9.01 10.98 5.47
N ALA A 83 9.39 11.67 6.54
CA ALA A 83 10.43 11.22 7.47
C ALA A 83 10.05 9.90 8.14
N GLY A 84 8.79 9.72 8.54
CA GLY A 84 8.29 8.49 9.12
C GLY A 84 8.39 7.30 8.18
N CYS A 85 8.06 7.48 6.90
CA CYS A 85 8.21 6.46 5.87
C CYS A 85 9.70 6.07 5.66
N CYS A 86 10.59 7.06 5.59
CA CYS A 86 12.03 6.81 5.48
C CYS A 86 12.56 6.05 6.70
N ASN A 87 12.22 6.50 7.90
CA ASN A 87 12.66 5.85 9.13
C ASN A 87 12.17 4.40 9.21
N GLU A 88 10.88 4.14 8.96
CA GLU A 88 10.32 2.79 9.01
C GLU A 88 10.94 1.87 7.96
N PHE A 89 11.19 2.36 6.75
CA PHE A 89 11.88 1.59 5.72
C PHE A 89 13.28 1.18 6.17
N TRP A 90 14.11 2.14 6.58
CA TRP A 90 15.51 1.89 6.95
C TRP A 90 15.65 1.12 8.27
N TRP A 91 14.69 1.27 9.20
CA TRP A 91 14.66 0.56 10.46
C TRP A 91 14.29 -0.92 10.32
N THR A 92 13.42 -1.26 9.36
CA THR A 92 12.93 -2.65 9.20
C THR A 92 13.85 -3.52 8.35
N LEU A 93 14.63 -2.94 7.42
CA LEU A 93 15.61 -3.71 6.62
C LEU A 93 16.58 -4.56 7.46
N PRO A 94 17.19 -4.09 8.56
CA PRO A 94 18.01 -4.90 9.44
C PRO A 94 17.33 -6.14 10.02
N TYR A 95 16.01 -6.15 10.16
CA TYR A 95 15.29 -7.35 10.61
C TYR A 95 15.27 -8.43 9.53
N VAL A 96 15.11 -8.04 8.27
CA VAL A 96 15.23 -8.97 7.13
C VAL A 96 16.63 -9.60 7.11
N ALA A 97 17.67 -8.78 7.20
CA ALA A 97 19.06 -9.23 7.23
C ALA A 97 19.35 -10.22 8.39
N LYS A 98 18.88 -9.90 9.60
CA LYS A 98 19.01 -10.82 10.76
C LYS A 98 18.24 -12.12 10.56
N GLY A 99 17.09 -12.05 9.91
CA GLY A 99 16.29 -13.24 9.56
C GLY A 99 17.05 -14.16 8.61
N LEU A 100 17.61 -13.60 7.55
CA LEU A 100 18.41 -14.34 6.55
C LEU A 100 19.66 -14.96 7.17
N TRP A 101 20.44 -14.19 7.91
CA TRP A 101 21.65 -14.69 8.59
C TRP A 101 21.37 -15.85 9.55
N ARG A 102 20.19 -15.85 10.22
CA ARG A 102 19.77 -16.92 11.12
C ARG A 102 19.10 -18.11 10.40
N GLY A 103 19.07 -18.13 9.08
CA GLY A 103 18.38 -19.16 8.29
C GLY A 103 16.86 -19.13 8.43
N ARG A 104 16.26 -18.01 8.90
CA ARG A 104 14.82 -17.85 9.09
C ARG A 104 14.19 -17.14 7.88
N VAL A 105 14.19 -17.80 6.75
CA VAL A 105 13.78 -17.20 5.46
C VAL A 105 12.32 -16.77 5.47
N THR A 106 11.42 -17.51 6.10
CA THR A 106 9.99 -17.12 6.20
C THR A 106 9.82 -15.82 6.97
N TYR A 107 10.48 -15.66 8.11
CA TYR A 107 10.48 -14.41 8.86
C TYR A 107 11.05 -13.23 8.04
N ALA A 108 12.13 -13.47 7.29
CA ALA A 108 12.72 -12.45 6.44
C ALA A 108 11.76 -12.02 5.33
N LEU A 109 11.11 -12.97 4.65
CA LEU A 109 10.11 -12.68 3.61
C LEU A 109 8.87 -11.98 4.16
N ASP A 110 8.35 -12.42 5.31
CA ASP A 110 7.20 -11.77 5.94
C ASP A 110 7.52 -10.33 6.31
N THR A 111 8.71 -10.08 6.88
CA THR A 111 9.15 -8.71 7.20
C THR A 111 9.34 -7.87 5.94
N LEU A 112 9.94 -8.43 4.88
CA LEU A 112 10.11 -7.74 3.60
C LEU A 112 8.75 -7.39 2.98
N ASN A 113 7.79 -8.31 3.03
CA ASN A 113 6.48 -8.15 2.43
C ASN A 113 5.54 -7.24 3.24
N ALA A 114 5.54 -7.37 4.56
CA ALA A 114 4.58 -6.69 5.42
C ALA A 114 5.07 -5.32 5.94
N CYS A 115 6.38 -5.12 6.04
CA CYS A 115 6.95 -3.89 6.61
C CYS A 115 7.71 -3.06 5.56
N VAL A 116 8.69 -3.67 4.88
CA VAL A 116 9.61 -2.92 3.99
C VAL A 116 8.91 -2.50 2.68
N ARG A 117 8.28 -3.46 1.98
CA ARG A 117 7.65 -3.19 0.68
C ARG A 117 6.48 -2.20 0.73
N PRO A 118 5.64 -2.16 1.77
CA PRO A 118 4.63 -1.11 1.91
C PRO A 118 5.22 0.30 1.94
N GLN A 119 6.34 0.51 2.64
CA GLN A 119 7.00 1.82 2.67
C GLN A 119 7.61 2.19 1.30
N LEU A 120 8.20 1.21 0.62
CA LEU A 120 8.66 1.41 -0.75
C LEU A 120 7.50 1.81 -1.68
N LEU A 121 6.36 1.13 -1.58
CA LEU A 121 5.20 1.44 -2.39
C LEU A 121 4.62 2.84 -2.08
N HIS A 122 4.63 3.25 -0.81
CA HIS A 122 4.26 4.61 -0.42
C HIS A 122 5.20 5.65 -1.05
N MET A 123 6.51 5.43 -0.98
CA MET A 123 7.50 6.33 -1.57
C MET A 123 7.32 6.43 -3.10
N LEU A 124 7.10 5.30 -3.78
CA LEU A 124 6.81 5.27 -5.21
C LEU A 124 5.50 5.98 -5.57
N SER A 125 4.49 5.85 -4.72
CA SER A 125 3.23 6.60 -4.88
C SER A 125 3.46 8.10 -4.79
N TRP A 126 4.25 8.58 -3.83
CA TRP A 126 4.59 9.99 -3.73
C TRP A 126 5.42 10.48 -4.91
N LEU A 127 6.36 9.66 -5.39
CA LEU A 127 7.10 9.98 -6.61
C LEU A 127 6.16 10.12 -7.83
N ALA A 128 5.19 9.22 -7.99
CA ALA A 128 4.15 9.34 -9.01
C ALA A 128 3.30 10.61 -8.78
N GLY A 129 2.95 10.92 -7.53
CA GLY A 129 2.21 12.12 -7.14
C GLY A 129 2.93 13.41 -7.53
N THR A 130 4.25 13.51 -7.32
CA THR A 130 5.04 14.70 -7.73
C THR A 130 5.00 14.93 -9.23
N ARG A 131 4.92 13.87 -10.02
CA ARG A 131 4.89 13.92 -11.49
C ARG A 131 3.51 14.25 -12.07
N THR A 132 2.46 13.97 -11.30
CA THR A 132 1.05 14.11 -11.73
C THR A 132 0.31 15.23 -10.99
N GLY A 133 1.03 16.02 -10.18
CA GLY A 133 0.40 17.05 -9.35
C GLY A 133 -0.54 16.48 -8.28
N PHE A 134 -0.36 15.21 -7.90
CA PHE A 134 -1.22 14.48 -6.94
C PHE A 134 -2.69 14.36 -7.39
N ALA A 135 -2.93 14.35 -8.70
CA ALA A 135 -4.26 14.29 -9.31
C ALA A 135 -4.61 12.90 -9.86
N VAL A 136 -3.97 11.84 -9.33
CA VAL A 136 -4.20 10.45 -9.76
C VAL A 136 -4.23 9.50 -8.56
N SER A 137 -4.90 8.35 -8.73
CA SER A 137 -4.85 7.23 -7.81
C SER A 137 -3.67 6.32 -8.14
N ALA A 138 -3.08 5.72 -7.11
CA ALA A 138 -2.09 4.64 -7.28
C ALA A 138 -2.74 3.30 -7.68
N GLY A 139 -4.06 3.20 -7.59
CA GLY A 139 -4.79 1.94 -7.70
C GLY A 139 -4.57 1.01 -6.51
N LYS A 140 -5.35 -0.08 -6.46
CA LYS A 140 -5.22 -1.07 -5.39
C LYS A 140 -3.84 -1.73 -5.45
N SER A 141 -3.10 -1.67 -4.34
CA SER A 141 -1.73 -2.21 -4.24
C SER A 141 -0.74 -1.65 -5.27
N GLY A 142 -0.96 -0.42 -5.73
CA GLY A 142 -0.09 0.26 -6.70
C GLY A 142 -0.31 -0.16 -8.16
N ALA A 143 -1.44 -0.78 -8.49
CA ALA A 143 -1.71 -1.33 -9.83
C ALA A 143 -1.60 -0.29 -10.96
N ASP A 144 -1.89 0.99 -10.67
CA ASP A 144 -1.87 2.06 -11.65
C ASP A 144 -0.52 2.83 -11.70
N LEU A 145 0.38 2.59 -10.75
CA LEU A 145 1.69 3.26 -10.66
C LEU A 145 2.56 3.11 -11.92
N PRO A 146 2.57 1.97 -12.64
CA PRO A 146 3.38 1.85 -13.87
C PRO A 146 3.16 2.96 -14.88
N ALA A 147 1.94 3.52 -14.95
CA ALA A 147 1.60 4.60 -15.88
C ALA A 147 2.21 5.96 -15.51
N TYR A 148 2.62 6.14 -14.25
CA TYR A 148 3.03 7.45 -13.70
C TYR A 148 4.50 7.52 -13.28
N LEU A 149 5.12 6.37 -13.05
CA LEU A 149 6.52 6.28 -12.62
C LEU A 149 7.50 6.50 -13.77
N PRO A 150 8.75 6.91 -13.48
CA PRO A 150 9.82 6.91 -14.46
C PRO A 150 10.02 5.53 -15.11
N ALA A 151 10.46 5.52 -16.38
CA ALA A 151 10.77 4.27 -17.08
C ALA A 151 11.75 3.40 -16.29
N GLY A 152 11.50 2.10 -16.25
CA GLY A 152 12.30 1.11 -15.53
C GLY A 152 12.07 1.09 -14.01
N CYS A 153 11.32 2.05 -13.46
CA CYS A 153 11.10 2.12 -12.01
C CYS A 153 10.20 0.98 -11.51
N TRP A 154 9.15 0.66 -12.28
CA TRP A 154 8.24 -0.43 -11.92
C TRP A 154 8.90 -1.80 -12.02
N GLU A 155 9.72 -2.03 -13.02
CA GLU A 155 10.50 -3.26 -13.20
C GLU A 155 11.47 -3.45 -12.01
N ARG A 156 12.09 -2.38 -11.54
CA ARG A 156 12.91 -2.42 -10.30
C ARG A 156 12.04 -2.74 -9.07
N TYR A 157 10.84 -2.22 -8.99
CA TYR A 157 9.92 -2.59 -7.90
C TYR A 157 9.55 -4.08 -7.98
N LEU A 158 9.23 -4.60 -9.16
CA LEU A 158 8.94 -6.02 -9.35
C LEU A 158 10.15 -6.91 -8.99
N SER A 159 11.38 -6.47 -9.21
CA SER A 159 12.59 -7.21 -8.82
C SER A 159 12.77 -7.33 -7.29
N THR A 160 11.99 -6.61 -6.48
CA THR A 160 11.97 -6.78 -5.02
C THR A 160 11.14 -7.98 -4.57
N TYR A 161 10.42 -8.66 -5.48
CA TYR A 161 9.72 -9.91 -5.18
C TYR A 161 10.66 -11.08 -5.43
N ALA A 162 10.91 -11.86 -4.38
CA ALA A 162 11.81 -13.01 -4.42
C ALA A 162 11.05 -14.28 -4.03
N ASP A 163 11.56 -15.41 -4.50
CA ASP A 163 11.22 -16.71 -3.94
C ASP A 163 11.93 -16.93 -2.59
N ALA A 164 11.82 -18.13 -2.01
CA ALA A 164 12.37 -18.44 -0.70
C ALA A 164 13.87 -18.83 -0.72
N GLU A 165 14.58 -18.66 -1.85
CA GLU A 165 16.02 -18.88 -1.91
C GLU A 165 16.73 -17.69 -1.24
N PRO A 166 17.60 -17.91 -0.21
CA PRO A 166 18.20 -16.81 0.56
C PRO A 166 18.96 -15.79 -0.28
N GLY A 167 19.69 -16.22 -1.32
CA GLY A 167 20.43 -15.33 -2.22
C GLY A 167 19.50 -14.42 -3.02
N HIS A 168 18.34 -14.93 -3.43
CA HIS A 168 17.32 -14.14 -4.13
C HIS A 168 16.67 -13.11 -3.19
N VAL A 169 16.43 -13.50 -1.92
CA VAL A 169 15.91 -12.54 -0.92
C VAL A 169 16.92 -11.43 -0.63
N TRP A 170 18.22 -11.75 -0.52
CA TRP A 170 19.26 -10.73 -0.41
C TRP A 170 19.29 -9.79 -1.61
N ALA A 171 19.18 -10.30 -2.83
CA ALA A 171 19.12 -9.49 -4.03
C ALA A 171 17.90 -8.54 -4.01
N ALA A 172 16.74 -9.05 -3.59
CA ALA A 172 15.52 -8.26 -3.46
C ALA A 172 15.63 -7.15 -2.40
N VAL A 173 16.30 -7.42 -1.27
CA VAL A 173 16.57 -6.42 -0.22
C VAL A 173 17.42 -5.27 -0.76
N PHE A 174 18.51 -5.56 -1.48
CA PHE A 174 19.36 -4.52 -2.06
C PHE A 174 18.67 -3.77 -3.21
N ALA A 175 17.86 -4.46 -4.01
CA ALA A 175 17.03 -3.82 -5.03
C ALA A 175 16.02 -2.85 -4.40
N ALA A 176 15.35 -3.26 -3.32
CA ALA A 176 14.43 -2.40 -2.58
C ALA A 176 15.14 -1.19 -1.98
N ALA A 177 16.30 -1.38 -1.35
CA ALA A 177 17.08 -0.31 -0.72
C ALA A 177 17.53 0.75 -1.75
N THR A 178 18.06 0.30 -2.89
CA THR A 178 18.52 1.21 -3.96
C THR A 178 17.34 1.97 -4.57
N LEU A 179 16.23 1.27 -4.86
CA LEU A 179 15.05 1.90 -5.44
C LEU A 179 14.41 2.90 -4.48
N PHE A 180 14.35 2.56 -3.18
CA PHE A 180 13.80 3.46 -2.17
C PHE A 180 14.63 4.74 -2.05
N LEU A 181 15.95 4.62 -2.00
CA LEU A 181 16.85 5.77 -1.89
C LEU A 181 16.68 6.73 -3.08
N ASP A 182 16.68 6.19 -4.31
CA ASP A 182 16.48 6.97 -5.53
C ASP A 182 15.10 7.67 -5.54
N ALA A 183 14.05 6.97 -5.15
CA ALA A 183 12.69 7.52 -5.11
C ALA A 183 12.54 8.58 -4.00
N ALA A 184 13.17 8.35 -2.83
CA ALA A 184 13.15 9.30 -1.72
C ALA A 184 13.86 10.62 -2.10
N HIS A 185 15.02 10.56 -2.74
CA HIS A 185 15.73 11.76 -3.22
C HIS A 185 14.91 12.55 -4.23
N GLN A 186 14.35 11.89 -5.25
CA GLN A 186 13.54 12.56 -6.26
C GLN A 186 12.27 13.18 -5.66
N THR A 187 11.61 12.47 -4.73
CA THR A 187 10.42 12.97 -4.04
C THR A 187 10.77 14.16 -3.14
N ALA A 188 11.86 14.06 -2.39
CA ALA A 188 12.34 15.11 -1.50
C ALA A 188 12.72 16.39 -2.27
N GLU A 189 13.44 16.25 -3.39
CA GLU A 189 13.79 17.37 -4.27
C GLU A 189 12.52 18.08 -4.79
N ALA A 190 11.57 17.31 -5.33
CA ALA A 190 10.33 17.85 -5.89
C ALA A 190 9.44 18.53 -4.85
N LEU A 191 9.50 18.11 -3.58
CA LEU A 191 8.66 18.62 -2.50
C LEU A 191 9.39 19.59 -1.55
N ALA A 192 10.69 19.81 -1.77
CA ALA A 192 11.58 20.58 -0.90
C ALA A 192 11.60 20.04 0.56
N LEU A 193 11.67 18.70 0.70
CA LEU A 193 11.72 18.00 1.98
C LEU A 193 13.16 17.61 2.32
N PRO A 194 13.57 17.60 3.60
CA PRO A 194 14.88 17.12 4.01
C PRO A 194 14.95 15.58 3.95
N VAL A 195 16.11 15.04 3.55
CA VAL A 195 16.43 13.61 3.62
C VAL A 195 17.45 13.39 4.75
N ASN A 196 17.25 12.36 5.56
CA ASN A 196 18.20 11.93 6.57
C ASN A 196 19.13 10.84 6.00
N GLU A 197 20.23 11.23 5.39
CA GLU A 197 21.19 10.31 4.76
C GLU A 197 21.79 9.32 5.77
N ALA A 198 21.96 9.70 7.03
CA ALA A 198 22.55 8.85 8.04
C ALA A 198 21.76 7.58 8.33
N GLU A 199 20.43 7.62 8.18
CA GLU A 199 19.57 6.42 8.32
C GLU A 199 19.86 5.42 7.20
N ALA A 200 19.90 5.88 5.95
CA ALA A 200 20.21 5.05 4.79
C ALA A 200 21.62 4.45 4.89
N GLU A 201 22.63 5.28 5.15
CA GLU A 201 24.02 4.83 5.30
C GLU A 201 24.20 3.81 6.42
N GLY A 202 23.59 4.06 7.59
CA GLY A 202 23.63 3.17 8.74
C GLY A 202 23.02 1.80 8.44
N SER A 203 21.83 1.79 7.84
CA SER A 203 21.13 0.57 7.48
C SER A 203 21.88 -0.21 6.40
N LEU A 204 22.31 0.43 5.31
CA LEU A 204 23.08 -0.22 4.24
C LEU A 204 24.40 -0.81 4.74
N ARG A 205 25.14 -0.08 5.56
CA ARG A 205 26.37 -0.59 6.19
C ARG A 205 26.12 -1.85 7.01
N TYR A 206 25.00 -1.87 7.74
CA TYR A 206 24.59 -3.04 8.51
C TYR A 206 24.24 -4.23 7.60
N LEU A 207 23.49 -4.01 6.52
CA LEU A 207 23.11 -5.05 5.55
C LEU A 207 24.35 -5.72 4.94
N TYR A 208 25.30 -4.92 4.43
CA TYR A 208 26.57 -5.44 3.86
C TYR A 208 27.34 -6.24 4.89
N ARG A 209 27.50 -5.71 6.12
CA ARG A 209 28.20 -6.42 7.18
C ARG A 209 27.56 -7.75 7.53
N VAL A 210 26.23 -7.81 7.67
CA VAL A 210 25.53 -9.05 8.03
C VAL A 210 25.61 -10.08 6.92
N ARG A 211 25.58 -9.65 5.65
CA ARG A 211 25.71 -10.56 4.51
C ARG A 211 27.09 -11.25 4.45
N GLU A 212 28.14 -10.61 4.96
CA GLU A 212 29.49 -11.14 4.98
C GLU A 212 29.82 -11.99 6.23
N LEU A 213 28.89 -12.05 7.20
CA LEU A 213 29.08 -12.89 8.38
C LEU A 213 29.02 -14.38 8.01
N PRO A 214 29.87 -15.23 8.67
CA PRO A 214 29.89 -16.67 8.45
C PRO A 214 28.57 -17.34 8.87
#